data_fdcee2d48e67ec739084cd9c09061c7d
#
_entry.id   fdcee2d48e67ec739084cd9c09061c7d
#
_cell.length_a   1.000
_cell.length_b   1.000
_cell.length_c   1.000
_cell.angle_alpha   90.00
_cell.angle_beta   90.00
_cell.angle_gamma   90.00
#
_symmetry.space_group_name_H-M   'P 1'
#
loop_
_entity.id
_entity.type
_entity.pdbx_description
1 polymer ?
#
loop_
_entity_poly.entity_id
_entity_poly.type
_entity_poly.pdbx_seq_one_letter_code
_entity_poly.pdbx_strand_id
1 'polypeptide(L)'
;ITNKVVEICGIKRGLADAPIMVGSLHHAGIMIKTSTNEYHIVEYGPSGGVLRKINPNISGSTMNEEGHNWTIDSCDKMRSNEYDPERVKKLMDIITYGQSYDLIAHNCQDIKRKILEALK
;
A
#
# COMPACT_ATOMS: atom_id res chain seq x y z
N ILE A 1 8.81 -13.82 -14.46
CA ILE A 1 7.98 -13.61 -13.27
C ILE A 1 6.53 -13.81 -13.65
N THR A 2 5.85 -14.74 -12.99
CA THR A 2 4.46 -15.08 -13.30
C THR A 2 3.46 -14.07 -12.70
N ASN A 3 3.79 -13.47 -11.59
CA ASN A 3 2.87 -12.64 -10.83
C ASN A 3 3.42 -11.22 -10.70
N LYS A 4 3.37 -10.49 -11.80
CA LYS A 4 3.94 -9.15 -11.90
C LYS A 4 3.03 -8.10 -11.28
N VAL A 5 3.62 -7.08 -10.69
CA VAL A 5 2.89 -5.90 -10.22
C VAL A 5 2.41 -5.11 -11.44
N VAL A 6 1.09 -4.89 -11.56
CA VAL A 6 0.52 -4.12 -12.67
C VAL A 6 -0.11 -2.82 -12.22
N GLU A 7 -0.42 -2.68 -10.93
CA GLU A 7 -0.98 -1.45 -10.39
C GLU A 7 -0.60 -1.29 -8.92
N ILE A 8 -0.31 -0.07 -8.51
CA ILE A 8 0.03 0.28 -7.14
C ILE A 8 -0.87 1.43 -6.69
N CYS A 9 -1.53 1.25 -5.56
CA CYS A 9 -2.44 2.25 -4.99
C CYS A 9 -2.03 2.62 -3.58
N GLY A 10 -2.13 3.90 -3.23
CA GLY A 10 -2.05 4.33 -1.84
C GLY A 10 -3.38 4.09 -1.16
N ILE A 11 -3.36 3.54 0.05
CA ILE A 11 -4.57 3.26 0.82
C ILE A 11 -4.39 3.73 2.26
N LYS A 12 -5.52 4.06 2.91
CA LYS A 12 -5.51 4.48 4.32
C LYS A 12 -6.83 4.12 5.00
N ARG A 13 -6.78 3.94 6.30
CA ARG A 13 -7.97 3.71 7.12
C ARG A 13 -7.77 4.31 8.52
N GLY A 14 -8.87 4.52 9.24
CA GLY A 14 -8.79 4.98 10.63
C GLY A 14 -8.12 3.95 11.53
N LEU A 15 -7.39 4.42 12.54
CA LEU A 15 -6.80 3.55 13.54
C LEU A 15 -7.86 3.09 14.55
N ALA A 16 -7.66 1.89 15.10
CA ALA A 16 -8.51 1.34 16.16
C ALA A 16 -10.00 1.36 15.80
N ASP A 17 -10.33 1.05 14.53
CA ASP A 17 -11.69 1.02 14.03
C ASP A 17 -12.43 2.37 14.11
N ALA A 18 -11.70 3.46 14.22
CA ALA A 18 -12.30 4.80 14.16
C ALA A 18 -12.99 4.97 12.80
N PRO A 19 -14.27 5.39 12.78
CA PRO A 19 -14.99 5.53 11.52
C PRO A 19 -14.55 6.72 10.70
N ILE A 20 -13.81 7.65 11.30
CA ILE A 20 -13.34 8.88 10.65
C ILE A 20 -11.85 9.03 10.94
N MET A 21 -11.09 9.38 9.89
CA MET A 21 -9.69 9.73 10.06
C MET A 21 -9.57 11.13 10.62
N VAL A 22 -8.89 11.27 11.75
CA VAL A 22 -8.71 12.55 12.41
C VAL A 22 -7.22 12.87 12.46
N GLY A 23 -6.80 13.90 11.70
CA GLY A 23 -5.42 14.33 11.65
C GLY A 23 -4.50 13.20 11.19
N SER A 24 -3.47 12.91 11.98
CA SER A 24 -2.51 11.84 11.69
C SER A 24 -2.92 10.47 12.24
N LEU A 25 -4.10 10.38 12.86
CA LEU A 25 -4.58 9.11 13.43
C LEU A 25 -5.19 8.21 12.37
N HIS A 26 -4.35 7.73 11.46
CA HIS A 26 -4.78 6.79 10.43
C HIS A 26 -3.67 5.78 10.15
N HIS A 27 -4.08 4.66 9.60
CA HIS A 27 -3.17 3.61 9.17
C HIS A 27 -3.03 3.68 7.65
N ALA A 28 -1.81 3.74 7.18
CA ALA A 28 -1.52 3.84 5.75
C ALA A 28 -0.89 2.57 5.24
N GLY A 29 -1.08 2.32 3.96
CA GLY A 29 -0.47 1.18 3.29
C GLY A 29 -0.45 1.36 1.79
N ILE A 30 0.02 0.34 1.12
CA ILE A 30 0.06 0.30 -0.35
C ILE A 30 -0.66 -0.99 -0.77
N MET A 31 -1.62 -0.84 -1.69
CA MET A 31 -2.28 -1.98 -2.30
C MET A 31 -1.64 -2.26 -3.65
N ILE A 32 -1.39 -3.54 -3.92
CA ILE A 32 -0.75 -4.00 -5.14
C ILE A 32 -1.71 -4.92 -5.86
N LYS A 33 -1.92 -4.66 -7.16
CA LYS A 33 -2.63 -5.59 -8.04
C LYS A 33 -1.62 -6.26 -8.97
N THR A 34 -1.76 -7.55 -9.16
CA THR A 34 -0.84 -8.33 -10.00
C THR A 34 -1.47 -8.73 -11.32
N SER A 35 -0.63 -9.23 -12.23
CA SER A 35 -1.04 -9.69 -13.56
C SER A 35 -1.99 -10.90 -13.53
N THR A 36 -2.04 -11.61 -12.41
CA THR A 36 -2.96 -12.74 -12.21
C THR A 36 -4.22 -12.33 -11.44
N ASN A 37 -4.47 -11.01 -11.34
CA ASN A 37 -5.60 -10.44 -10.60
C ASN A 37 -5.61 -10.76 -9.11
N GLU A 38 -4.44 -10.97 -8.55
CA GLU A 38 -4.28 -11.08 -7.10
C GLU A 38 -4.02 -9.71 -6.50
N TYR A 39 -4.44 -9.53 -5.25
CA TYR A 39 -4.23 -8.29 -4.52
C TYR A 39 -3.39 -8.55 -3.29
N HIS A 40 -2.48 -7.64 -3.02
CA HIS A 40 -1.64 -7.66 -1.83
C HIS A 40 -1.67 -6.29 -1.17
N ILE A 41 -1.41 -6.26 0.13
CA ILE A 41 -1.21 -5.02 0.87
C ILE A 41 0.17 -5.08 1.50
N VAL A 42 0.87 -3.95 1.45
CA VAL A 42 2.03 -3.71 2.31
C VAL A 42 1.60 -2.73 3.37
N GLU A 43 1.44 -3.20 4.58
CA GLU A 43 1.10 -2.37 5.73
C GLU A 43 2.36 -2.00 6.49
N TYR A 44 2.35 -0.81 7.06
CA TYR A 44 3.47 -0.33 7.82
C TYR A 44 3.19 -0.40 9.31
N GLY A 45 4.05 -1.07 10.06
CA GLY A 45 3.93 -1.21 11.50
C GLY A 45 5.23 -0.80 12.20
N PRO A 46 5.26 -0.87 13.54
CA PRO A 46 6.45 -0.47 14.31
C PRO A 46 7.73 -1.23 13.95
N SER A 47 7.59 -2.43 13.41
CA SER A 47 8.73 -3.29 13.06
C SER A 47 9.01 -3.32 11.56
N GLY A 48 8.40 -2.42 10.78
CA GLY A 48 8.59 -2.34 9.32
C GLY A 48 7.36 -2.74 8.54
N GLY A 49 7.52 -2.92 7.23
CA GLY A 49 6.43 -3.29 6.35
C GLY A 49 6.09 -4.77 6.43
N VAL A 50 4.81 -5.07 6.32
CA VAL A 50 4.30 -6.45 6.27
C VAL A 50 3.53 -6.62 4.98
N LEU A 51 3.98 -7.56 4.15
CA LEU A 51 3.31 -7.92 2.91
C LEU A 51 2.35 -9.08 3.18
N ARG A 52 1.09 -8.94 2.76
CA ARG A 52 0.12 -10.03 2.83
C ARG A 52 -0.81 -10.03 1.63
N LYS A 53 -1.21 -11.21 1.22
CA LYS A 53 -2.20 -11.38 0.17
C LYS A 53 -3.59 -11.15 0.76
N ILE A 54 -4.45 -10.46 0.01
CA ILE A 54 -5.81 -10.16 0.45
C ILE A 54 -6.82 -10.58 -0.61
N ASN A 55 -8.07 -10.67 -0.19
CA ASN A 55 -9.19 -10.90 -1.08
C ASN A 55 -10.20 -9.76 -0.88
N PRO A 56 -9.96 -8.60 -1.52
CA PRO A 56 -10.72 -7.40 -1.22
C PRO A 56 -12.04 -7.33 -1.97
N ASN A 57 -12.97 -6.57 -1.39
CA ASN A 57 -14.20 -6.15 -2.03
C ASN A 57 -14.07 -4.66 -2.32
N ILE A 58 -13.91 -4.31 -3.60
CA ILE A 58 -13.64 -2.94 -4.02
C ILE A 58 -14.89 -2.32 -4.61
N SER A 59 -15.21 -1.11 -4.17
CA SER A 59 -16.33 -0.32 -4.69
C SER A 59 -15.90 1.15 -4.78
N GLY A 60 -15.65 1.62 -6.00
CA GLY A 60 -15.17 2.98 -6.22
C GLY A 60 -13.83 3.22 -5.53
N SER A 61 -13.79 4.20 -4.64
CA SER A 61 -12.58 4.54 -3.89
C SER A 61 -12.51 3.88 -2.52
N THR A 62 -13.38 2.89 -2.26
CA THR A 62 -13.36 2.15 -1.01
C THR A 62 -13.00 0.69 -1.25
N MET A 63 -12.36 0.10 -0.25
CA MET A 63 -11.95 -1.30 -0.31
C MET A 63 -12.14 -1.92 1.06
N ASN A 64 -12.89 -3.01 1.11
CA ASN A 64 -13.10 -3.77 2.34
C ASN A 64 -12.30 -5.06 2.27
N GLU A 65 -11.54 -5.37 3.32
CA GLU A 65 -10.88 -6.65 3.46
C GLU A 65 -10.85 -7.04 4.93
N GLU A 66 -11.26 -8.24 5.23
CA GLU A 66 -11.29 -8.78 6.60
C GLU A 66 -11.94 -7.84 7.61
N GLY A 67 -13.05 -7.19 7.21
CA GLY A 67 -13.78 -6.29 8.08
C GLY A 67 -13.19 -4.89 8.20
N HIS A 68 -12.08 -4.61 7.56
CA HIS A 68 -11.47 -3.27 7.55
C HIS A 68 -11.90 -2.52 6.30
N ASN A 69 -12.29 -1.26 6.49
CA ASN A 69 -12.63 -0.35 5.39
C ASN A 69 -11.46 0.58 5.11
N TRP A 70 -10.95 0.49 3.89
CA TRP A 70 -9.87 1.34 3.42
C TRP A 70 -10.39 2.35 2.41
N THR A 71 -9.75 3.51 2.38
CA THR A 71 -9.94 4.48 1.29
C THR A 71 -8.77 4.35 0.33
N ILE A 72 -9.09 4.24 -0.96
CA ILE A 72 -8.08 4.20 -2.02
C ILE A 72 -7.85 5.65 -2.46
N ASP A 73 -6.64 6.17 -2.27
CA ASP A 73 -6.33 7.55 -2.61
C ASP A 73 -6.04 7.73 -4.10
N SER A 74 -5.07 7.02 -4.61
CA SER A 74 -4.72 7.11 -6.03
C SER A 74 -4.02 5.84 -6.45
N CYS A 75 -4.21 5.49 -7.71
CA CYS A 75 -3.63 4.29 -8.29
C CYS A 75 -2.80 4.65 -9.51
N ASP A 76 -1.67 3.98 -9.67
CA ASP A 76 -0.78 4.13 -10.82
C ASP A 76 -0.56 2.76 -11.45
N LYS A 77 -0.79 2.69 -12.75
CA LYS A 77 -0.57 1.46 -13.50
C LYS A 77 0.90 1.32 -13.85
N MET A 78 1.41 0.12 -13.69
CA MET A 78 2.77 -0.21 -14.05
C MET A 78 2.79 -0.77 -15.46
N ARG A 79 3.69 -0.25 -16.28
CA ARG A 79 3.90 -0.75 -17.65
C ARG A 79 5.18 -1.57 -17.67
N SER A 80 5.23 -2.62 -18.43
CA SER A 80 6.46 -3.36 -18.74
C SER A 80 7.41 -3.56 -17.57
N ASN A 81 6.98 -4.15 -16.48
CA ASN A 81 7.89 -4.41 -15.37
C ASN A 81 8.05 -5.90 -15.12
N GLU A 82 9.13 -6.23 -14.41
CA GLU A 82 9.47 -7.61 -14.05
C GLU A 82 9.45 -7.78 -12.53
N TYR A 83 8.71 -6.92 -11.82
CA TYR A 83 8.74 -6.90 -10.36
C TYR A 83 7.53 -7.61 -9.76
N ASP A 84 7.77 -8.37 -8.71
CA ASP A 84 6.72 -9.02 -7.93
C ASP A 84 6.39 -8.18 -6.68
N PRO A 85 5.35 -8.55 -5.91
CA PRO A 85 4.98 -7.81 -4.71
C PRO A 85 6.10 -7.71 -3.67
N GLU A 86 6.97 -8.71 -3.57
CA GLU A 86 8.10 -8.68 -2.63
C GLU A 86 9.05 -7.54 -2.93
N ARG A 87 9.21 -7.18 -4.19
CA ARG A 87 10.07 -6.07 -4.59
C ARG A 87 9.53 -4.75 -4.07
N VAL A 88 8.22 -4.56 -4.13
CA VAL A 88 7.56 -3.36 -3.60
C VAL A 88 7.76 -3.27 -2.09
N LYS A 89 7.59 -4.37 -1.39
CA LYS A 89 7.80 -4.44 0.06
C LYS A 89 9.23 -4.06 0.42
N LYS A 90 10.21 -4.60 -0.30
CA LYS A 90 11.63 -4.29 -0.06
C LYS A 90 11.94 -2.82 -0.32
N LEU A 91 11.39 -2.25 -1.38
CA LEU A 91 11.58 -0.82 -1.67
C LEU A 91 10.95 0.06 -0.59
N MET A 92 9.78 -0.31 -0.10
CA MET A 92 9.15 0.40 0.99
C MET A 92 10.02 0.39 2.24
N ASP A 93 10.58 -0.76 2.58
CA ASP A 93 11.46 -0.88 3.74
C ASP A 93 12.71 -0.01 3.60
N ILE A 94 13.31 0.04 2.42
CA ILE A 94 14.49 0.86 2.15
C ILE A 94 14.15 2.35 2.26
N ILE A 95 13.06 2.77 1.61
CA ILE A 95 12.66 4.18 1.55
C ILE A 95 12.28 4.71 2.93
N THR A 96 11.66 3.88 3.74
CA THR A 96 11.17 4.29 5.06
C THR A 96 12.13 3.99 6.20
N TYR A 97 13.29 3.46 5.91
CA TYR A 97 14.29 3.12 6.92
C TYR A 97 14.61 4.31 7.81
N GLY A 98 14.54 4.12 9.11
CA GLY A 98 14.83 5.18 10.08
C GLY A 98 13.71 6.20 10.31
N GLN A 99 12.60 6.11 9.58
CA GLN A 99 11.48 7.03 9.77
C GLN A 99 10.51 6.53 10.82
N SER A 100 9.89 7.48 11.55
CA SER A 100 8.88 7.14 12.53
C SER A 100 7.57 6.74 11.84
N TYR A 101 6.75 5.97 12.53
CA TYR A 101 5.44 5.57 12.02
C TYR A 101 4.57 6.78 11.64
N ASP A 102 4.55 7.81 12.48
CA ASP A 102 3.75 9.02 12.20
C ASP A 102 4.20 9.71 10.93
N LEU A 103 5.50 9.81 10.72
CA LEU A 103 6.05 10.44 9.51
C LEU A 103 5.68 9.64 8.26
N ILE A 104 5.75 8.32 8.34
CA ILE A 104 5.37 7.45 7.23
C ILE A 104 3.89 7.60 6.91
N ALA A 105 3.02 7.63 7.93
CA ALA A 105 1.59 7.78 7.73
C ALA A 105 1.24 9.11 7.07
N HIS A 106 1.96 10.19 7.40
CA HIS A 106 1.76 11.49 6.77
C HIS A 106 2.23 11.53 5.33
N ASN A 107 3.25 10.76 4.98
CA ASN A 107 3.93 10.85 3.68
C ASN A 107 3.66 9.63 2.78
N CYS A 108 2.53 8.94 2.97
CA CYS A 108 2.27 7.71 2.22
C CYS A 108 2.23 7.94 0.71
N GLN A 109 1.71 9.07 0.24
CA GLN A 109 1.68 9.39 -1.19
C GLN A 109 3.08 9.66 -1.73
N ASP A 110 3.92 10.31 -0.94
CA ASP A 110 5.31 10.58 -1.31
C ASP A 110 6.12 9.29 -1.36
N ILE A 111 5.88 8.38 -0.41
CA ILE A 111 6.50 7.06 -0.37
C ILE A 111 6.10 6.25 -1.60
N LYS A 112 4.81 6.27 -1.95
CA LYS A 112 4.32 5.58 -3.15
C LYS A 112 5.01 6.12 -4.40
N ARG A 113 5.13 7.44 -4.53
CA ARG A 113 5.80 8.08 -5.66
C ARG A 113 7.26 7.64 -5.76
N LYS A 114 7.97 7.57 -4.64
CA LYS A 114 9.37 7.13 -4.62
C LYS A 114 9.51 5.66 -5.04
N ILE A 115 8.58 4.82 -4.62
CA ILE A 115 8.54 3.41 -5.06
C ILE A 115 8.36 3.34 -6.57
N LEU A 116 7.40 4.09 -7.11
CA LEU A 116 7.13 4.11 -8.55
C LEU A 116 8.35 4.58 -9.34
N GLU A 117 9.05 5.59 -8.87
CA GLU A 117 10.27 6.08 -9.50
C GLU A 117 11.37 5.02 -9.48
N ALA A 118 11.51 4.28 -8.40
CA ALA A 118 12.51 3.23 -8.28
C ALA A 118 12.22 2.03 -9.18
N LEU A 119 10.96 1.82 -9.56
CA LEU A 119 10.55 0.71 -10.42
C LEU A 119 10.60 1.04 -11.92
N LYS A 120 10.87 2.26 -12.27
CA LYS A 120 10.99 2.66 -13.67
C LYS A 120 12.26 2.18 -14.32
#